data_b91aeef73c22d9a60aa33a83e653957a
#
_entry.id   b91aeef73c22d9a60aa33a83e653957a
#
_cell.length_a   1.000
_cell.length_b   1.000
_cell.length_c   1.000
_cell.angle_alpha   90.00
_cell.angle_beta   90.00
_cell.angle_gamma   90.00
#
_symmetry.space_group_name_H-M   'P 1'
#
loop_
_entity.id
_entity.type
_entity.pdbx_description
1 polymer ?
#
loop_
_entity_poly.entity_id
_entity_poly.type
_entity_poly.pdbx_seq_one_letter_code
_entity_poly.pdbx_strand_id
1 'polypeptide(L)'
;GLGDVYKRQLQSCGPNVDLSMLDKYEKTLFNCTLENRNLLGEAKLELNKKYLDHDRIGFLLNQHHSILRDHLNISTPKIEAMIDSANEAGAVGCKINGSGGGGCMFAYAPGNASSVADAIESVGGKAFLINADVGTKIVTS
;
A
#
# COMPACT_ATOMS: atom_id res chain seq x y z
N GLY A 1 -9.91 17.57 -6.44
CA GLY A 1 -10.69 17.61 -7.68
C GLY A 1 -11.96 16.76 -7.55
N LEU A 2 -12.87 16.82 -8.51
CA LEU A 2 -14.12 16.03 -8.54
C LEU A 2 -13.88 14.53 -8.36
N GLY A 3 -12.75 14.00 -8.86
CA GLY A 3 -12.35 12.61 -8.66
C GLY A 3 -12.12 12.20 -7.21
N ASP A 4 -11.66 13.11 -6.35
CA ASP A 4 -11.40 12.79 -4.94
C ASP A 4 -12.69 12.75 -4.11
N VAL A 5 -13.66 13.58 -4.44
CA VAL A 5 -15.00 13.56 -3.81
C VAL A 5 -15.71 12.26 -4.18
N TYR A 6 -15.63 11.87 -5.43
CA TYR A 6 -16.23 10.64 -5.95
C TYR A 6 -15.60 9.38 -5.34
N LYS A 7 -14.27 9.34 -5.25
CA LYS A 7 -13.54 8.26 -4.54
C LYS A 7 -14.00 8.12 -3.10
N ARG A 8 -14.17 9.23 -2.38
CA ARG A 8 -14.65 9.21 -0.99
C ARG A 8 -16.09 8.71 -0.89
N GLN A 9 -16.95 9.08 -1.83
CA GLN A 9 -18.33 8.59 -1.86
C GLN A 9 -18.40 7.08 -2.10
N LEU A 10 -17.63 6.56 -3.07
CA LEU A 10 -17.54 5.11 -3.30
C LEU A 10 -16.96 4.36 -2.11
N GLN A 11 -16.01 4.95 -1.38
CA GLN A 11 -15.45 4.37 -0.16
C GLN A 11 -16.44 4.29 0.99
N SER A 12 -17.42 5.21 1.05
CA SER A 12 -18.48 5.24 2.06
C SER A 12 -19.69 4.36 1.70
N CYS A 13 -19.86 4.01 0.43
CA CYS A 13 -20.91 3.10 -0.01
C CYS A 13 -20.64 1.67 0.51
N GLY A 14 -21.66 1.05 1.06
CA GLY A 14 -21.63 -0.36 1.43
C GLY A 14 -21.61 -1.26 0.18
N PRO A 15 -21.56 -2.59 0.36
CA PRO A 15 -21.50 -3.56 -0.73
C PRO A 15 -22.76 -3.61 -1.63
N ASN A 16 -23.80 -2.88 -1.30
CA ASN A 16 -25.11 -2.89 -1.99
C ASN A 16 -25.28 -1.72 -2.98
N VAL A 17 -24.23 -1.36 -3.71
CA VAL A 17 -24.34 -0.36 -4.78
C VAL A 17 -24.91 -1.02 -6.03
N ASP A 18 -25.91 -0.39 -6.65
CA ASP A 18 -26.40 -0.83 -7.95
C ASP A 18 -25.35 -0.54 -9.02
N LEU A 19 -24.59 -1.57 -9.38
CA LEU A 19 -23.53 -1.49 -10.37
C LEU A 19 -24.03 -1.25 -11.80
N SER A 20 -25.33 -1.40 -12.06
CA SER A 20 -25.89 -1.19 -13.40
C SER A 20 -25.80 0.27 -13.85
N MET A 21 -25.81 1.20 -12.89
CA MET A 21 -25.73 2.64 -13.11
C MET A 21 -24.31 3.17 -13.31
N LEU A 22 -23.28 2.35 -13.02
CA LEU A 22 -21.88 2.74 -13.13
C LEU A 22 -21.32 2.48 -14.52
N ASP A 23 -20.51 3.41 -15.03
CA ASP A 23 -19.73 3.18 -16.24
C ASP A 23 -18.56 2.18 -15.98
N LYS A 24 -17.81 1.86 -17.05
CA LYS A 24 -16.70 0.89 -16.97
C LYS A 24 -15.60 1.34 -15.99
N TYR A 25 -15.27 2.62 -16.00
CA TYR A 25 -14.22 3.17 -15.13
C TYR A 25 -14.67 3.18 -13.67
N GLU A 26 -15.89 3.60 -13.42
CA GLU A 26 -16.51 3.61 -12.10
C GLU A 26 -16.61 2.21 -11.49
N LYS A 27 -16.97 1.21 -12.29
CA LYS A 27 -16.95 -0.21 -11.89
C LYS A 27 -15.55 -0.66 -11.48
N THR A 28 -14.53 -0.26 -12.25
CA THR A 28 -13.14 -0.58 -11.91
C THR A 28 -12.76 0.04 -10.57
N LEU A 29 -13.03 1.32 -10.34
CA LEU A 29 -12.76 2.00 -9.07
C LEU A 29 -13.50 1.35 -7.88
N PHE A 30 -14.75 0.99 -8.10
CA PHE A 30 -15.54 0.30 -7.07
C PHE A 30 -14.93 -1.05 -6.69
N ASN A 31 -14.59 -1.88 -7.69
CA ASN A 31 -13.95 -3.17 -7.45
C ASN A 31 -12.60 -3.02 -6.75
N CYS A 32 -11.76 -2.07 -7.17
CA CYS A 32 -10.49 -1.76 -6.48
C CYS A 32 -10.70 -1.36 -5.02
N THR A 33 -11.77 -0.61 -4.73
CA THR A 33 -12.11 -0.22 -3.37
C THR A 33 -12.49 -1.41 -2.51
N LEU A 34 -13.28 -2.35 -3.06
CA LEU A 34 -13.64 -3.59 -2.36
C LEU A 34 -12.40 -4.48 -2.13
N GLU A 35 -11.56 -4.63 -3.14
CA GLU A 35 -10.34 -5.42 -3.05
C GLU A 35 -9.36 -4.84 -2.02
N ASN A 36 -9.14 -3.53 -2.02
CA ASN A 36 -8.33 -2.85 -1.00
C ASN A 36 -8.89 -3.04 0.41
N ARG A 37 -10.21 -3.04 0.57
CA ARG A 37 -10.87 -3.33 1.85
C ARG A 37 -10.61 -4.76 2.32
N ASN A 38 -10.69 -5.73 1.41
CA ASN A 38 -10.41 -7.14 1.70
C ASN A 38 -8.94 -7.33 2.10
N LEU A 39 -7.99 -6.77 1.33
CA LEU A 39 -6.56 -6.79 1.66
C LEU A 39 -6.27 -6.18 3.03
N LEU A 40 -6.92 -5.07 3.36
CA LEU A 40 -6.79 -4.46 4.69
C LEU A 40 -7.32 -5.39 5.80
N GLY A 41 -8.45 -6.07 5.55
CA GLY A 41 -9.01 -7.05 6.48
C GLY A 41 -8.03 -8.20 6.74
N GLU A 42 -7.48 -8.77 5.69
CA GLU A 42 -6.48 -9.84 5.78
C GLU A 42 -5.19 -9.37 6.48
N ALA A 43 -4.69 -8.18 6.16
CA ALA A 43 -3.52 -7.62 6.82
C ALA A 43 -3.74 -7.39 8.33
N LYS A 44 -4.94 -6.92 8.72
CA LYS A 44 -5.30 -6.80 10.14
C LYS A 44 -5.30 -8.14 10.85
N LEU A 45 -5.83 -9.18 10.23
CA LEU A 45 -5.83 -10.53 10.81
C LEU A 45 -4.40 -11.05 10.98
N GLU A 46 -3.55 -10.83 9.97
CA GLU A 46 -2.14 -11.24 10.01
C GLU A 46 -1.36 -10.52 11.10
N LEU A 47 -1.50 -9.19 11.19
CA LEU A 47 -0.83 -8.35 12.19
C LEU A 47 -1.28 -8.63 13.64
N ASN A 48 -2.44 -9.26 13.84
CA ASN A 48 -2.91 -9.66 15.18
C ASN A 48 -2.44 -11.06 15.61
N LYS A 49 -1.72 -11.78 14.76
CA LYS A 49 -1.16 -13.09 15.12
C LYS A 49 -0.01 -12.94 16.12
N LYS A 50 0.15 -13.93 16.98
CA LYS A 50 1.29 -13.99 17.91
C LYS A 50 2.63 -14.05 17.19
N TYR A 51 2.66 -14.72 16.04
CA TYR A 51 3.82 -14.84 15.16
C TYR A 51 3.42 -14.34 13.77
N LEU A 52 4.12 -13.31 13.30
CA LEU A 52 3.86 -12.73 11.98
C LEU A 52 4.41 -13.64 10.89
N ASP A 53 3.61 -13.86 9.87
CA ASP A 53 4.07 -14.39 8.60
C ASP A 53 4.56 -13.23 7.74
N HIS A 54 5.88 -13.04 7.70
CA HIS A 54 6.50 -11.93 6.97
C HIS A 54 6.25 -12.01 5.46
N ASP A 55 6.25 -13.21 4.89
CA ASP A 55 5.98 -13.41 3.46
C ASP A 55 4.53 -13.07 3.14
N ARG A 56 3.59 -13.44 4.02
CA ARG A 56 2.19 -13.06 3.86
C ARG A 56 1.97 -11.56 3.92
N ILE A 57 2.61 -10.86 4.85
CA ILE A 57 2.56 -9.38 4.92
C ILE A 57 3.14 -8.77 3.66
N GLY A 58 4.29 -9.25 3.20
CA GLY A 58 4.91 -8.79 1.95
C GLY A 58 4.00 -8.99 0.74
N PHE A 59 3.40 -10.17 0.62
CA PHE A 59 2.43 -10.47 -0.43
C PHE A 59 1.26 -9.46 -0.43
N LEU A 60 0.65 -9.19 0.72
CA LEU A 60 -0.47 -8.26 0.83
C LEU A 60 -0.08 -6.82 0.48
N LEU A 61 1.13 -6.39 0.84
CA LEU A 61 1.68 -5.09 0.45
C LEU A 61 1.83 -4.97 -1.07
N ASN A 62 2.41 -5.99 -1.70
CA ASN A 62 2.61 -6.03 -3.14
C ASN A 62 1.28 -6.08 -3.91
N GLN A 63 0.30 -6.86 -3.45
CA GLN A 63 -1.05 -6.88 -4.04
C GLN A 63 -1.72 -5.51 -3.96
N HIS A 64 -1.63 -4.85 -2.80
CA HIS A 64 -2.17 -3.49 -2.66
C HIS A 64 -1.46 -2.51 -3.60
N HIS A 65 -0.12 -2.60 -3.73
CA HIS A 65 0.63 -1.74 -4.66
C HIS A 65 0.19 -1.96 -6.11
N SER A 66 0.01 -3.19 -6.54
CA SER A 66 -0.45 -3.51 -7.90
C SER A 66 -1.80 -2.85 -8.22
N ILE A 67 -2.75 -2.86 -7.29
CA ILE A 67 -4.03 -2.14 -7.48
C ILE A 67 -3.81 -0.64 -7.64
N LEU A 68 -2.96 -0.06 -6.81
CA LEU A 68 -2.66 1.38 -6.84
C LEU A 68 -1.95 1.79 -8.14
N ARG A 69 -1.04 0.96 -8.65
CA ARG A 69 -0.30 1.17 -9.88
C ARG A 69 -1.18 0.96 -11.11
N ASP A 70 -1.79 -0.22 -11.23
CA ASP A 70 -2.36 -0.72 -12.48
C ASP A 70 -3.78 -0.20 -12.74
N HIS A 71 -4.54 0.05 -11.68
CA HIS A 71 -5.93 0.48 -11.79
C HIS A 71 -6.16 1.94 -11.40
N LEU A 72 -5.48 2.40 -10.37
CA LEU A 72 -5.61 3.78 -9.89
C LEU A 72 -4.58 4.74 -10.52
N ASN A 73 -3.55 4.20 -11.19
CA ASN A 73 -2.50 4.94 -11.89
C ASN A 73 -1.87 6.04 -11.01
N ILE A 74 -1.63 5.74 -9.72
CA ILE A 74 -1.07 6.71 -8.78
C ILE A 74 0.42 6.51 -8.52
N SER A 75 1.04 5.52 -9.14
CA SER A 75 2.49 5.33 -9.08
C SER A 75 3.22 6.15 -10.16
N THR A 76 4.52 6.29 -10.00
CA THR A 76 5.39 7.02 -10.93
C THR A 76 6.61 6.17 -11.29
N PRO A 77 7.26 6.40 -12.46
CA PRO A 77 8.47 5.67 -12.82
C PRO A 77 9.56 5.70 -11.75
N LYS A 78 9.65 6.80 -10.99
CA LYS A 78 10.61 6.93 -9.89
C LYS A 78 10.26 6.01 -8.71
N ILE A 79 8.99 5.92 -8.36
CA ILE A 79 8.51 5.02 -7.32
C ILE A 79 8.72 3.57 -7.73
N GLU A 80 8.40 3.22 -8.98
CA GLU A 80 8.62 1.84 -9.48
C GLU A 80 10.09 1.47 -9.44
N ALA A 81 11.00 2.34 -9.90
CA ALA A 81 12.42 2.08 -9.83
C ALA A 81 12.93 1.83 -8.39
N MET A 82 12.40 2.57 -7.41
CA MET A 82 12.73 2.34 -6.00
C MET A 82 12.15 1.03 -5.47
N ILE A 83 10.94 0.65 -5.88
CA ILE A 83 10.30 -0.60 -5.49
C ILE A 83 11.05 -1.80 -6.09
N ASP A 84 11.39 -1.73 -7.38
CA ASP A 84 12.12 -2.79 -8.06
C ASP A 84 13.49 -3.01 -7.39
N SER A 85 14.23 -1.93 -7.17
CA SER A 85 15.54 -1.97 -6.48
C SER A 85 15.44 -2.53 -5.05
N ALA A 86 14.38 -2.15 -4.31
CA ALA A 86 14.13 -2.66 -2.96
C ALA A 86 13.83 -4.17 -2.97
N ASN A 87 13.01 -4.64 -3.92
CA ASN A 87 12.68 -6.06 -4.07
C ASN A 87 13.92 -6.90 -4.44
N GLU A 88 14.74 -6.41 -5.38
CA GLU A 88 16.02 -7.05 -5.75
C GLU A 88 16.99 -7.14 -4.57
N ALA A 89 16.98 -6.17 -3.66
CA ALA A 89 17.77 -6.17 -2.44
C ALA A 89 17.17 -6.98 -1.29
N GLY A 90 16.02 -7.63 -1.49
CA GLY A 90 15.41 -8.57 -0.54
C GLY A 90 14.31 -7.97 0.34
N ALA A 91 13.66 -6.89 -0.08
CA ALA A 91 12.40 -6.50 0.52
C ALA A 91 11.32 -7.56 0.21
N VAL A 92 10.55 -7.97 1.21
CA VAL A 92 9.47 -8.95 1.03
C VAL A 92 8.18 -8.34 0.51
N GLY A 93 8.04 -7.02 0.63
CA GLY A 93 6.90 -6.29 0.08
C GLY A 93 7.12 -4.79 0.09
N CYS A 94 6.63 -4.14 -0.96
CA CYS A 94 6.75 -2.70 -1.16
C CYS A 94 5.44 -2.09 -1.61
N LYS A 95 5.19 -0.84 -1.25
CA LYS A 95 4.06 -0.09 -1.79
C LYS A 95 4.25 1.42 -1.69
N ILE A 96 3.60 2.13 -2.60
CA ILE A 96 3.47 3.58 -2.51
C ILE A 96 2.68 3.97 -1.24
N ASN A 97 3.05 5.07 -0.62
CA ASN A 97 2.38 5.62 0.55
C ASN A 97 1.83 7.03 0.27
N GLY A 98 0.66 7.32 0.84
CA GLY A 98 -0.03 8.59 0.65
C GLY A 98 -0.92 8.63 -0.60
N SER A 99 -1.13 9.84 -1.14
CA SER A 99 -2.06 10.09 -2.25
C SER A 99 -1.55 9.62 -3.63
N GLY A 100 -0.28 9.25 -3.73
CA GLY A 100 0.32 8.90 -5.01
C GLY A 100 0.78 10.11 -5.84
N GLY A 101 1.18 9.86 -7.08
CA GLY A 101 1.69 10.89 -7.98
C GLY A 101 3.13 11.34 -7.69
N GLY A 102 3.84 10.62 -6.84
CA GLY A 102 5.16 10.91 -6.29
C GLY A 102 5.16 10.76 -4.77
N GLY A 103 6.10 11.41 -4.08
CA GLY A 103 6.19 11.39 -2.62
C GLY A 103 6.98 10.21 -2.09
N CYS A 104 6.38 9.34 -1.31
CA CYS A 104 7.09 8.25 -0.67
C CYS A 104 6.47 6.87 -0.92
N MET A 105 7.29 5.87 -0.72
CA MET A 105 6.93 4.46 -0.63
C MET A 105 7.50 3.89 0.66
N PHE A 106 7.06 2.74 1.08
CA PHE A 106 7.78 1.97 2.07
C PHE A 106 8.08 0.56 1.57
N ALA A 107 9.20 0.03 2.05
CA ALA A 107 9.64 -1.32 1.83
C ALA A 107 9.64 -2.07 3.16
N TYR A 108 9.06 -3.24 3.19
CA TYR A 108 9.10 -4.14 4.33
C TYR A 108 10.22 -5.15 4.13
N ALA A 109 11.25 -5.03 4.95
CA ALA A 109 12.50 -5.79 4.79
C ALA A 109 13.01 -6.34 6.13
N PRO A 110 12.31 -7.30 6.75
CA PRO A 110 12.76 -7.91 7.99
C PRO A 110 14.11 -8.62 7.78
N GLY A 111 15.15 -8.16 8.47
CA GLY A 111 16.52 -8.70 8.36
C GLY A 111 17.41 -8.06 7.28
N ASN A 112 16.86 -7.34 6.29
CA ASN A 112 17.62 -6.77 5.16
C ASN A 112 17.48 -5.25 5.02
N ALA A 113 17.00 -4.56 6.04
CA ALA A 113 16.61 -3.15 5.95
C ALA A 113 17.74 -2.23 5.46
N SER A 114 18.99 -2.45 5.88
CA SER A 114 20.13 -1.63 5.43
C SER A 114 20.42 -1.82 3.95
N SER A 115 20.49 -3.06 3.45
CA SER A 115 20.73 -3.35 2.03
C SER A 115 19.62 -2.79 1.15
N VAL A 116 18.37 -2.86 1.62
CA VAL A 116 17.21 -2.30 0.91
C VAL A 116 17.29 -0.76 0.89
N ALA A 117 17.73 -0.14 1.99
CA ALA A 117 17.93 1.32 2.04
C ALA A 117 19.00 1.77 1.03
N ASP A 118 20.15 1.11 1.01
CA ASP A 118 21.24 1.40 0.06
C ASP A 118 20.78 1.23 -1.40
N ALA A 119 20.00 0.20 -1.68
CA ALA A 119 19.45 -0.05 -3.01
C ALA A 119 18.48 1.06 -3.46
N ILE A 120 17.57 1.51 -2.58
CA ILE A 120 16.67 2.63 -2.84
C ILE A 120 17.45 3.92 -3.11
N GLU A 121 18.52 4.18 -2.35
CA GLU A 121 19.35 5.36 -2.51
C GLU A 121 20.17 5.31 -3.81
N SER A 122 20.61 4.13 -4.25
CA SER A 122 21.36 3.97 -5.51
C SER A 122 20.57 4.40 -6.74
N VAL A 123 19.25 4.30 -6.70
CA VAL A 123 18.35 4.78 -7.75
C VAL A 123 17.81 6.20 -7.49
N GLY A 124 18.44 6.92 -6.55
CA GLY A 124 18.20 8.33 -6.24
C GLY A 124 16.97 8.56 -5.36
N GLY A 125 16.55 7.56 -4.58
CA GLY A 125 15.68 7.72 -3.43
C GLY A 125 16.40 8.33 -2.24
N LYS A 126 15.66 8.61 -1.16
CA LYS A 126 16.22 8.89 0.17
C LYS A 126 15.55 7.93 1.13
N ALA A 127 16.34 7.09 1.78
CA ALA A 127 15.82 6.05 2.66
C ALA A 127 15.91 6.46 4.14
N PHE A 128 14.92 6.00 4.92
CA PHE A 128 14.89 6.15 6.37
C PHE A 128 14.54 4.80 6.97
N LEU A 129 15.40 4.29 7.84
CA LEU A 129 15.12 3.09 8.62
C LEU A 129 14.15 3.44 9.74
N ILE A 130 13.03 2.74 9.78
CA ILE A 130 11.99 2.93 10.78
C ILE A 130 11.68 1.60 11.49
N ASN A 131 11.28 1.69 12.74
CA ASN A 131 10.77 0.55 13.51
C ASN A 131 9.35 0.85 13.96
N ALA A 132 8.52 -0.20 14.04
CA ALA A 132 7.20 -0.07 14.65
C ALA A 132 7.35 0.22 16.14
N ASP A 133 6.58 1.18 16.63
CA ASP A 133 6.51 1.52 18.05
C ASP A 133 5.22 0.93 18.67
N VAL A 134 5.06 1.13 19.96
CA VAL A 134 3.93 0.60 20.77
C VAL A 134 2.55 1.16 20.35
N GLY A 135 2.52 2.10 19.43
CA GLY A 135 1.29 2.72 18.94
C GLY A 135 0.76 3.84 19.83
N THR A 136 -0.38 4.39 19.45
CA THR A 136 -1.05 5.47 20.17
C THR A 136 -1.64 4.96 21.47
N LYS A 137 -1.38 5.65 22.59
CA LYS A 137 -1.93 5.37 23.91
C LYS A 137 -2.70 6.58 24.43
N ILE A 138 -3.82 6.31 25.10
CA ILE A 138 -4.51 7.32 25.89
C ILE A 138 -3.82 7.34 27.27
N VAL A 139 -3.26 8.48 27.62
CA VAL A 139 -2.72 8.71 28.95
C VAL A 139 -3.81 9.37 29.78
N THR A 140 -4.41 8.63 30.71
CA THR A 140 -5.31 9.21 31.71
C THR A 140 -4.46 9.75 32.85
N SER A 141 -4.57 11.06 33.09
CA SER A 141 -4.01 11.73 34.27
C SER A 141 -4.79 11.42 35.53
#